data_0e525c9a3ba6daa69712e7a6d661410d
#
_entry.id   0e525c9a3ba6daa69712e7a6d661410d
#
_cell.length_a   1.000
_cell.length_b   1.000
_cell.length_c   1.000
_cell.angle_alpha   90.00
_cell.angle_beta   90.00
_cell.angle_gamma   90.00
#
_symmetry.space_group_name_H-M   'P 1'
#
loop_
_entity.id
_entity.type
_entity.pdbx_description
1 polymer ?
#
loop_
_entity_poly.entity_id
_entity_poly.type
_entity_poly.pdbx_seq_one_letter_code
_entity_poly.pdbx_strand_id
1 'polypeptide(L)'
;MPPTKIDYKRELESASKGMILIHDPRLLIKLIVRSLVHKVRIQHAGMILFDPDKDSYVLSISRGEIGERIPEGLIRFNKTNPLIKLFIQKEYKYIFENRNAIVAEDINKLLWKESVISNGNGTRQLLHSVSEQLPKLNAIACVPAYHQHMLMAVLLLGKKHDGSSFDQEELDFFSALASDVAMAIRNAQLFEELRREAERNRNLFIQTTIALGSAIEAKDTYTHGHTERVTKYALAIGRQMEATKAHNFPHKFFENLYISGLLHDIGKIAIPEAILSKQDKLTVEEYEIMKSHTVRGAEILAPLTGFEEVINGVKYHHERYDGKGYPEGLKGEDIPMIAAIIAVADTFDAMTTDRPYRKGLRKEDAILEIKNCVHKQFNRKPVEALIELFNKGDF
;
A
#
# COMPACT_ATOMS: atom_id res chain seq x y z
N MET A 1 -18.54 15.99 48.42
CA MET A 1 -17.95 16.95 47.48
C MET A 1 -18.92 17.10 46.33
N PRO A 2 -19.30 18.29 45.89
CA PRO A 2 -20.10 18.44 44.69
C PRO A 2 -19.29 17.87 43.50
N PRO A 3 -19.94 17.22 42.51
CA PRO A 3 -19.25 16.70 41.37
C PRO A 3 -18.57 17.86 40.63
N THR A 4 -17.25 17.77 40.44
CA THR A 4 -16.48 18.74 39.64
C THR A 4 -17.08 18.76 38.24
N LYS A 5 -17.54 19.94 37.82
CA LYS A 5 -18.08 20.15 36.46
C LYS A 5 -17.00 19.73 35.46
N ILE A 6 -17.36 18.85 34.56
CA ILE A 6 -16.42 18.31 33.54
C ILE A 6 -16.08 19.49 32.60
N ASP A 7 -14.78 19.71 32.39
CA ASP A 7 -14.32 20.69 31.40
C ASP A 7 -14.26 19.96 30.03
N TYR A 8 -15.38 19.98 29.32
CA TYR A 8 -15.55 19.33 28.02
C TYR A 8 -14.54 19.85 26.99
N LYS A 9 -14.14 21.10 27.03
CA LYS A 9 -13.16 21.71 26.15
C LYS A 9 -11.79 21.05 26.33
N ARG A 10 -11.35 20.90 27.57
CA ARG A 10 -10.08 20.24 27.91
C ARG A 10 -10.05 18.76 27.55
N GLU A 11 -11.17 18.07 27.75
CA GLU A 11 -11.29 16.66 27.36
C GLU A 11 -11.28 16.49 25.83
N LEU A 12 -11.91 17.39 25.07
CA LEU A 12 -11.87 17.41 23.61
C LEU A 12 -10.44 17.65 23.09
N GLU A 13 -9.75 18.66 23.64
CA GLU A 13 -8.36 18.95 23.27
C GLU A 13 -7.43 17.76 23.58
N SER A 14 -7.65 17.09 24.70
CA SER A 14 -6.88 15.88 25.07
C SER A 14 -7.17 14.71 24.14
N ALA A 15 -8.42 14.52 23.74
CA ALA A 15 -8.83 13.50 22.79
C ALA A 15 -8.25 13.78 21.39
N SER A 16 -8.40 15.03 20.89
CA SER A 16 -7.84 15.45 19.58
C SER A 16 -6.32 15.27 19.50
N LYS A 17 -5.58 15.64 20.56
CA LYS A 17 -4.12 15.39 20.60
C LYS A 17 -3.76 13.92 20.56
N GLY A 18 -4.54 13.07 21.24
CA GLY A 18 -4.38 11.62 21.17
C GLY A 18 -4.66 11.04 19.78
N MET A 19 -5.59 11.64 19.03
CA MET A 19 -5.96 11.22 17.67
C MET A 19 -4.84 11.40 16.65
N ILE A 20 -4.04 12.45 16.78
CA ILE A 20 -2.91 12.74 15.86
C ILE A 20 -1.84 11.65 15.96
N LEU A 21 -1.69 10.99 17.10
CA LEU A 21 -0.68 9.96 17.37
C LEU A 21 -1.17 8.54 17.11
N ILE A 22 -2.47 8.31 16.98
CA ILE A 22 -3.06 6.98 16.83
C ILE A 22 -3.48 6.75 15.38
N HIS A 23 -2.70 5.97 14.65
CA HIS A 23 -2.96 5.63 13.25
C HIS A 23 -4.01 4.50 13.09
N ASP A 24 -4.36 3.79 14.18
CA ASP A 24 -5.37 2.75 14.18
C ASP A 24 -6.72 3.31 14.68
N PRO A 25 -7.73 3.47 13.80
CA PRO A 25 -9.05 3.98 14.18
C PRO A 25 -9.75 3.11 15.23
N ARG A 26 -9.50 1.78 15.25
CA ARG A 26 -10.13 0.87 16.21
C ARG A 26 -9.63 1.14 17.62
N LEU A 27 -8.33 1.39 17.77
CA LEU A 27 -7.75 1.75 19.06
C LEU A 27 -8.29 3.10 19.56
N LEU A 28 -8.40 4.07 18.65
CA LEU A 28 -8.97 5.39 18.94
C LEU A 28 -10.40 5.27 19.45
N ILE A 29 -11.27 4.54 18.75
CA ILE A 29 -12.66 4.33 19.13
C ILE A 29 -12.75 3.67 20.51
N LYS A 30 -11.92 2.67 20.80
CA LYS A 30 -11.85 2.00 22.10
C LYS A 30 -11.49 2.98 23.23
N LEU A 31 -10.54 3.87 22.99
CA LEU A 31 -10.13 4.87 23.96
C LEU A 31 -11.23 5.90 24.22
N ILE A 32 -11.89 6.39 23.18
CA ILE A 32 -13.01 7.32 23.28
C ILE A 32 -14.16 6.72 24.08
N VAL A 33 -14.63 5.55 23.67
CA VAL A 33 -15.73 4.87 24.36
C VAL A 33 -15.39 4.60 25.83
N ARG A 34 -14.14 4.21 26.12
CA ARG A 34 -13.67 4.04 27.50
C ARG A 34 -13.65 5.36 28.28
N SER A 35 -13.20 6.45 27.65
CA SER A 35 -13.20 7.77 28.28
C SER A 35 -14.61 8.26 28.61
N LEU A 36 -15.57 8.04 27.70
CA LEU A 36 -16.97 8.39 27.94
C LEU A 36 -17.55 7.66 29.17
N VAL A 37 -17.27 6.37 29.30
CA VAL A 37 -17.77 5.59 30.46
C VAL A 37 -17.10 6.02 31.76
N HIS A 38 -15.78 6.19 31.79
CA HIS A 38 -15.05 6.41 33.05
C HIS A 38 -14.90 7.88 33.46
N LYS A 39 -14.70 8.80 32.50
CA LYS A 39 -14.47 10.23 32.79
C LYS A 39 -15.79 11.01 32.75
N VAL A 40 -16.61 10.79 31.71
CA VAL A 40 -17.90 11.47 31.54
C VAL A 40 -18.98 10.82 32.40
N ARG A 41 -18.71 9.64 32.97
CA ARG A 41 -19.61 8.90 33.86
C ARG A 41 -20.96 8.52 33.21
N ILE A 42 -20.86 7.97 31.99
CA ILE A 42 -21.99 7.39 31.27
C ILE A 42 -22.01 5.89 31.54
N GLN A 43 -23.17 5.33 31.90
CA GLN A 43 -23.33 3.91 32.24
C GLN A 43 -23.00 2.97 31.09
N HIS A 44 -23.16 3.46 29.84
CA HIS A 44 -22.87 2.72 28.63
C HIS A 44 -22.52 3.67 27.49
N ALA A 45 -21.49 3.33 26.72
CA ALA A 45 -21.20 3.96 25.44
C ALA A 45 -20.88 2.90 24.39
N GLY A 46 -21.28 3.15 23.15
CA GLY A 46 -21.03 2.27 22.02
C GLY A 46 -20.84 3.03 20.73
N MET A 47 -20.30 2.36 19.72
CA MET A 47 -20.09 2.94 18.41
C MET A 47 -20.54 1.96 17.31
N ILE A 48 -21.44 2.43 16.48
CA ILE A 48 -21.82 1.75 15.22
C ILE A 48 -21.00 2.38 14.12
N LEU A 49 -20.37 1.55 13.28
CA LEU A 49 -19.51 2.01 12.17
C LEU A 49 -20.07 1.54 10.83
N PHE A 50 -19.88 2.34 9.80
CA PHE A 50 -20.15 1.95 8.42
C PHE A 50 -19.09 0.97 7.94
N ASP A 51 -19.50 -0.17 7.42
CA ASP A 51 -18.70 -1.21 6.78
C ASP A 51 -18.92 -1.11 5.26
N PRO A 52 -17.95 -0.51 4.51
CA PRO A 52 -18.11 -0.29 3.08
C PRO A 52 -18.14 -1.60 2.27
N ASP A 53 -17.43 -2.64 2.73
CA ASP A 53 -17.36 -3.93 2.02
C ASP A 53 -18.73 -4.65 2.01
N LYS A 54 -19.55 -4.43 3.05
CA LYS A 54 -20.86 -5.06 3.21
C LYS A 54 -22.03 -4.08 3.09
N ASP A 55 -21.76 -2.84 2.74
CA ASP A 55 -22.74 -1.74 2.63
C ASP A 55 -23.72 -1.69 3.82
N SER A 56 -23.21 -1.82 5.04
CA SER A 56 -23.98 -1.96 6.26
C SER A 56 -23.30 -1.29 7.45
N TYR A 57 -24.05 -1.15 8.54
CA TYR A 57 -23.57 -0.55 9.79
C TYR A 57 -23.40 -1.63 10.85
N VAL A 58 -22.27 -1.67 11.52
CA VAL A 58 -21.91 -2.71 12.49
C VAL A 58 -21.64 -2.10 13.84
N LEU A 59 -22.19 -2.66 14.91
CA LEU A 59 -21.82 -2.30 16.27
C LEU A 59 -20.37 -2.78 16.51
N SER A 60 -19.45 -1.86 16.50
CA SER A 60 -18.01 -2.13 16.57
C SER A 60 -17.50 -2.18 18.01
N ILE A 61 -18.15 -1.47 18.91
CA ILE A 61 -17.83 -1.48 20.33
C ILE A 61 -19.08 -1.14 21.15
N SER A 62 -19.24 -1.82 22.29
CA SER A 62 -20.29 -1.55 23.27
C SER A 62 -19.70 -1.81 24.66
N ARG A 63 -19.56 -0.77 25.48
CA ARG A 63 -18.89 -0.83 26.76
C ARG A 63 -19.70 -0.18 27.87
N GLY A 64 -19.74 -0.84 29.01
CA GLY A 64 -20.23 -0.31 30.28
C GLY A 64 -19.10 -0.27 31.31
N GLU A 65 -19.43 0.09 32.58
CA GLU A 65 -18.44 0.12 33.67
C GLU A 65 -17.72 -1.21 33.89
N ILE A 66 -18.44 -2.32 33.81
CA ILE A 66 -17.94 -3.67 34.12
C ILE A 66 -17.34 -4.37 32.89
N GLY A 67 -17.23 -3.67 31.73
CA GLY A 67 -16.65 -4.24 30.51
C GLY A 67 -17.56 -4.17 29.29
N GLU A 68 -17.37 -5.10 28.35
CA GLU A 68 -18.17 -5.19 27.13
C GLU A 68 -19.60 -5.63 27.44
N ARG A 69 -20.58 -4.92 26.86
CA ARG A 69 -22.00 -5.22 27.07
C ARG A 69 -22.63 -5.98 25.91
N ILE A 70 -22.28 -5.60 24.70
CA ILE A 70 -22.75 -6.25 23.48
C ILE A 70 -21.48 -6.62 22.70
N PRO A 71 -21.27 -7.90 22.35
CA PRO A 71 -20.08 -8.32 21.60
C PRO A 71 -19.94 -7.60 20.26
N GLU A 72 -18.67 -7.31 19.90
CA GLU A 72 -18.33 -6.69 18.63
C GLU A 72 -18.89 -7.52 17.46
N GLY A 73 -19.52 -6.82 16.50
CA GLY A 73 -20.04 -7.44 15.28
C GLY A 73 -21.34 -8.23 15.42
N LEU A 74 -21.86 -8.42 16.65
CA LEU A 74 -23.12 -9.17 16.89
C LEU A 74 -24.32 -8.46 16.26
N ILE A 75 -24.34 -7.13 16.28
CA ILE A 75 -25.42 -6.33 15.73
C ILE A 75 -24.97 -5.68 14.43
N ARG A 76 -25.75 -5.93 13.37
CA ARG A 76 -25.56 -5.33 12.06
C ARG A 76 -26.87 -4.71 11.58
N PHE A 77 -26.77 -3.51 11.04
CA PHE A 77 -27.87 -2.74 10.49
C PHE A 77 -27.67 -2.51 9.01
N ASN A 78 -28.71 -2.71 8.23
CA ASN A 78 -28.75 -2.24 6.84
C ASN A 78 -29.23 -0.77 6.79
N LYS A 79 -29.19 -0.16 5.62
CA LYS A 79 -29.65 1.23 5.40
C LYS A 79 -31.16 1.43 5.60
N THR A 80 -31.94 0.35 5.63
CA THR A 80 -33.39 0.38 5.86
C THR A 80 -33.74 0.30 7.35
N ASN A 81 -32.75 0.00 8.21
CA ASN A 81 -32.97 -0.02 9.66
C ASN A 81 -33.49 1.36 10.14
N PRO A 82 -34.51 1.42 11.01
CA PRO A 82 -35.14 2.67 11.45
C PRO A 82 -34.18 3.71 11.97
N LEU A 83 -33.22 3.34 12.83
CA LEU A 83 -32.23 4.26 13.39
C LEU A 83 -31.29 4.81 12.29
N ILE A 84 -30.79 3.94 11.43
CA ILE A 84 -29.90 4.35 10.33
C ILE A 84 -30.66 5.20 9.31
N LYS A 85 -31.85 4.77 8.92
CA LYS A 85 -32.73 5.49 7.99
C LYS A 85 -32.99 6.93 8.43
N LEU A 86 -33.20 7.13 9.73
CA LEU A 86 -33.45 8.45 10.31
C LEU A 86 -32.25 9.39 10.11
N PHE A 87 -31.02 8.88 10.15
CA PHE A 87 -29.80 9.68 9.94
C PHE A 87 -29.43 9.89 8.48
N ILE A 88 -29.71 8.93 7.58
CA ILE A 88 -29.28 9.04 6.18
C ILE A 88 -30.29 9.76 5.29
N GLN A 89 -31.59 9.77 5.63
CA GLN A 89 -32.62 10.41 4.82
C GLN A 89 -32.82 11.87 5.20
N LYS A 90 -32.63 12.78 4.23
CA LYS A 90 -32.74 14.23 4.42
C LYS A 90 -34.09 14.69 4.98
N GLU A 91 -35.15 13.96 4.65
CA GLU A 91 -36.52 14.26 5.10
C GLU A 91 -36.71 14.19 6.62
N TYR A 92 -35.83 13.45 7.32
CA TYR A 92 -35.90 13.30 8.78
C TYR A 92 -34.91 14.18 9.54
N LYS A 93 -34.06 14.95 8.82
CA LYS A 93 -32.99 15.75 9.43
C LYS A 93 -33.49 16.74 10.47
N TYR A 94 -34.67 17.34 10.24
CA TYR A 94 -35.30 18.29 11.17
C TYR A 94 -35.59 17.69 12.57
N ILE A 95 -35.61 16.36 12.71
CA ILE A 95 -35.92 15.68 13.98
C ILE A 95 -34.75 15.83 14.97
N PHE A 96 -33.51 15.88 14.48
CA PHE A 96 -32.32 15.91 15.32
C PHE A 96 -31.35 17.08 15.04
N GLU A 97 -31.61 17.90 14.02
CA GLU A 97 -30.71 18.95 13.58
C GLU A 97 -30.43 20.01 14.69
N ASN A 98 -31.44 20.36 15.46
CA ASN A 98 -31.31 21.36 16.51
C ASN A 98 -30.42 20.92 17.69
N ARG A 99 -30.28 19.59 17.89
CA ARG A 99 -29.49 19.04 19.01
C ARG A 99 -28.28 18.25 18.54
N ASN A 100 -28.05 18.13 17.23
CA ASN A 100 -27.01 17.27 16.64
C ASN A 100 -27.06 15.81 17.12
N ALA A 101 -28.17 15.39 17.71
CA ALA A 101 -28.36 14.07 18.29
C ALA A 101 -29.84 13.71 18.35
N ILE A 102 -30.11 12.41 18.39
CA ILE A 102 -31.42 11.88 18.76
C ILE A 102 -31.40 11.54 20.23
N VAL A 103 -32.34 12.07 21.00
CA VAL A 103 -32.50 11.78 22.42
C VAL A 103 -33.87 11.11 22.63
N ALA A 104 -33.92 10.05 23.43
CA ALA A 104 -35.14 9.28 23.68
C ALA A 104 -36.31 10.14 24.19
N GLU A 105 -36.00 11.12 25.06
CA GLU A 105 -37.01 12.06 25.58
C GLU A 105 -37.63 12.92 24.47
N ASP A 106 -36.83 13.36 23.51
CA ASP A 106 -37.30 14.19 22.40
C ASP A 106 -38.14 13.38 21.41
N ILE A 107 -37.78 12.10 21.16
CA ILE A 107 -38.60 11.20 20.36
C ILE A 107 -39.98 11.03 21.00
N ASN A 108 -40.03 10.81 22.32
CA ASN A 108 -41.29 10.64 23.03
C ASN A 108 -42.15 11.92 22.94
N LYS A 109 -41.54 13.12 23.09
CA LYS A 109 -42.25 14.40 22.90
C LYS A 109 -42.78 14.56 21.46
N LEU A 110 -41.98 14.17 20.46
CA LEU A 110 -42.35 14.27 19.04
C LEU A 110 -43.50 13.34 18.67
N LEU A 111 -43.57 12.13 19.25
CA LEU A 111 -44.65 11.18 19.00
C LEU A 111 -46.04 11.70 19.37
N TRP A 112 -46.10 12.70 20.26
CA TRP A 112 -47.34 13.36 20.73
C TRP A 112 -47.59 14.73 20.08
N LYS A 113 -46.70 15.22 19.18
CA LYS A 113 -46.92 16.49 18.47
C LYS A 113 -47.84 16.32 17.25
N GLU A 114 -48.81 17.20 17.10
CA GLU A 114 -49.75 17.24 15.99
C GLU A 114 -49.05 17.35 14.62
N SER A 115 -47.93 18.09 14.52
CA SER A 115 -47.15 18.22 13.30
C SER A 115 -46.55 16.90 12.80
N VAL A 116 -46.27 15.94 13.68
CA VAL A 116 -45.78 14.61 13.29
C VAL A 116 -46.98 13.69 12.94
N ILE A 117 -48.13 13.98 13.52
CA ILE A 117 -49.40 13.27 13.22
C ILE A 117 -49.91 13.64 11.84
N SER A 118 -49.70 14.91 11.43
CA SER A 118 -50.14 15.43 10.11
C SER A 118 -49.19 15.08 8.95
N ASN A 119 -47.90 14.81 9.23
CA ASN A 119 -46.89 14.43 8.21
C ASN A 119 -46.96 12.96 7.73
N GLY A 120 -47.99 12.24 8.09
CA GLY A 120 -48.28 10.89 7.62
C GLY A 120 -47.79 9.76 8.53
N ASN A 121 -48.40 8.60 8.38
CA ASN A 121 -48.16 7.40 9.21
C ASN A 121 -46.69 6.91 9.18
N GLY A 122 -45.87 7.28 8.15
CA GLY A 122 -44.51 6.80 7.98
C GLY A 122 -43.52 7.32 9.02
N THR A 123 -43.55 8.65 9.31
CA THR A 123 -42.63 9.29 10.27
C THR A 123 -42.90 8.84 11.68
N ARG A 124 -44.19 8.73 12.04
CA ARG A 124 -44.61 8.22 13.37
C ARG A 124 -44.18 6.78 13.59
N GLN A 125 -44.39 5.92 12.59
CA GLN A 125 -43.96 4.51 12.66
C GLN A 125 -42.45 4.40 12.78
N LEU A 126 -41.68 5.21 12.04
CA LEU A 126 -40.22 5.26 12.12
C LEU A 126 -39.76 5.65 13.54
N LEU A 127 -40.29 6.76 14.10
CA LEU A 127 -39.95 7.21 15.44
C LEU A 127 -40.30 6.19 16.52
N HIS A 128 -41.46 5.52 16.39
CA HIS A 128 -41.84 4.43 17.28
C HIS A 128 -40.84 3.27 17.22
N SER A 129 -40.46 2.84 16.03
CA SER A 129 -39.46 1.79 15.85
C SER A 129 -38.08 2.17 16.40
N VAL A 130 -37.66 3.42 16.28
CA VAL A 130 -36.41 3.92 16.88
C VAL A 130 -36.53 3.93 18.41
N SER A 131 -37.66 4.40 18.96
CA SER A 131 -37.90 4.39 20.41
C SER A 131 -37.81 2.97 21.03
N GLU A 132 -38.27 1.95 20.33
CA GLU A 132 -38.13 0.56 20.74
C GLU A 132 -36.73 -0.03 20.58
N GLN A 133 -35.95 0.51 19.66
CA GLN A 133 -34.57 0.10 19.41
C GLN A 133 -33.57 0.62 20.44
N LEU A 134 -33.72 1.86 20.89
CA LEU A 134 -32.78 2.52 21.79
C LEU A 134 -32.51 1.71 23.07
N PRO A 135 -33.51 1.18 23.79
CA PRO A 135 -33.28 0.37 24.98
C PRO A 135 -32.50 -0.92 24.70
N LYS A 136 -32.72 -1.56 23.53
CA LYS A 136 -32.00 -2.78 23.11
C LYS A 136 -30.52 -2.50 22.86
N LEU A 137 -30.18 -1.26 22.52
CA LEU A 137 -28.81 -0.77 22.34
C LEU A 137 -28.21 -0.18 23.64
N ASN A 138 -28.94 -0.24 24.77
CA ASN A 138 -28.58 0.45 26.00
C ASN A 138 -28.30 1.94 25.79
N ALA A 139 -29.00 2.60 24.88
CA ALA A 139 -28.80 3.99 24.51
C ALA A 139 -30.03 4.82 24.87
N ILE A 140 -29.79 6.05 25.36
CA ILE A 140 -30.81 7.11 25.52
C ILE A 140 -30.54 8.28 24.58
N ALA A 141 -29.33 8.34 24.00
CA ALA A 141 -29.01 9.29 22.94
C ALA A 141 -28.13 8.62 21.88
N CYS A 142 -28.31 9.06 20.63
CA CYS A 142 -27.52 8.62 19.48
C CYS A 142 -27.02 9.84 18.73
N VAL A 143 -25.69 9.95 18.56
CA VAL A 143 -25.03 11.06 17.90
C VAL A 143 -24.46 10.59 16.57
N PRO A 144 -24.97 11.11 15.42
CA PRO A 144 -24.43 10.74 14.12
C PRO A 144 -23.10 11.42 13.85
N ALA A 145 -22.23 10.72 13.20
CA ALA A 145 -20.94 11.23 12.73
C ALA A 145 -20.89 11.16 11.19
N TYR A 146 -20.82 12.32 10.56
CA TYR A 146 -20.80 12.43 9.09
C TYR A 146 -19.40 12.81 8.60
N HIS A 147 -19.05 12.26 7.46
CA HIS A 147 -18.01 12.82 6.61
C HIS A 147 -18.68 13.33 5.34
N GLN A 148 -18.62 14.64 5.10
CA GLN A 148 -19.43 15.33 4.08
C GLN A 148 -20.93 15.03 4.30
N HIS A 149 -21.51 14.17 3.44
CA HIS A 149 -22.94 13.81 3.50
C HIS A 149 -23.16 12.33 3.84
N MET A 150 -22.08 11.57 4.07
CA MET A 150 -22.15 10.15 4.36
C MET A 150 -22.07 9.90 5.86
N LEU A 151 -23.02 9.15 6.39
CA LEU A 151 -22.99 8.69 7.77
C LEU A 151 -21.88 7.65 7.93
N MET A 152 -20.83 7.99 8.68
CA MET A 152 -19.67 7.12 8.92
C MET A 152 -19.82 6.31 10.19
N ALA A 153 -20.43 6.92 11.22
CA ALA A 153 -20.61 6.28 12.50
C ALA A 153 -21.85 6.83 13.24
N VAL A 154 -22.29 6.08 14.25
CA VAL A 154 -23.28 6.54 15.24
C VAL A 154 -22.73 6.24 16.63
N LEU A 155 -22.53 7.28 17.44
CA LEU A 155 -22.15 7.15 18.83
C LEU A 155 -23.42 6.89 19.66
N LEU A 156 -23.41 5.81 20.42
CA LEU A 156 -24.48 5.42 21.35
C LEU A 156 -24.10 5.87 22.76
N LEU A 157 -25.02 6.55 23.43
CA LEU A 157 -24.85 7.03 24.79
C LEU A 157 -25.96 6.50 25.69
N GLY A 158 -25.58 5.79 26.73
CA GLY A 158 -26.48 5.34 27.80
C GLY A 158 -26.80 6.45 28.80
N LYS A 159 -27.49 6.07 29.89
CA LYS A 159 -27.83 7.02 30.98
C LYS A 159 -26.56 7.55 31.68
N LYS A 160 -26.62 8.79 32.15
CA LYS A 160 -25.59 9.31 33.07
C LYS A 160 -25.76 8.64 34.44
N HIS A 161 -24.68 8.57 35.22
CA HIS A 161 -24.71 7.97 36.56
C HIS A 161 -25.56 8.76 37.56
N ASP A 162 -25.61 10.10 37.39
CA ASP A 162 -26.42 10.97 38.22
C ASP A 162 -27.91 11.03 37.83
N GLY A 163 -28.27 10.31 36.74
CA GLY A 163 -29.64 10.27 36.23
C GLY A 163 -30.09 11.52 35.48
N SER A 164 -29.24 12.52 35.31
CA SER A 164 -29.58 13.75 34.60
C SER A 164 -29.68 13.52 33.09
N SER A 165 -30.48 14.35 32.40
CA SER A 165 -30.55 14.38 30.94
C SER A 165 -29.28 15.04 30.34
N PHE A 166 -29.01 14.76 29.06
CA PHE A 166 -27.95 15.47 28.33
C PHE A 166 -28.38 16.88 28.00
N ASP A 167 -27.54 17.86 28.35
CA ASP A 167 -27.70 19.24 27.93
C ASP A 167 -27.12 19.49 26.53
N GLN A 168 -27.30 20.71 25.99
CA GLN A 168 -26.87 21.04 24.65
C GLN A 168 -25.34 21.08 24.54
N GLU A 169 -24.63 21.58 25.55
CA GLU A 169 -23.17 21.67 25.58
C GLU A 169 -22.55 20.25 25.51
N GLU A 170 -23.13 19.32 26.24
CA GLU A 170 -22.72 17.90 26.21
C GLU A 170 -22.98 17.24 24.85
N LEU A 171 -24.13 17.48 24.26
CA LEU A 171 -24.47 16.91 22.93
C LEU A 171 -23.58 17.49 21.84
N ASP A 172 -23.25 18.80 21.90
CA ASP A 172 -22.31 19.42 20.96
C ASP A 172 -20.90 18.85 21.12
N PHE A 173 -20.46 18.61 22.36
CA PHE A 173 -19.21 17.92 22.65
C PHE A 173 -19.17 16.52 22.03
N PHE A 174 -20.23 15.73 22.22
CA PHE A 174 -20.29 14.37 21.64
C PHE A 174 -20.36 14.39 20.11
N SER A 175 -21.03 15.40 19.54
CA SER A 175 -21.10 15.60 18.10
C SER A 175 -19.74 15.93 17.51
N ALA A 176 -18.97 16.82 18.16
CA ALA A 176 -17.60 17.11 17.77
C ALA A 176 -16.71 15.85 17.85
N LEU A 177 -16.79 15.12 18.96
CA LEU A 177 -16.03 13.90 19.19
C LEU A 177 -16.37 12.81 18.15
N ALA A 178 -17.65 12.63 17.85
CA ALA A 178 -18.10 11.68 16.83
C ALA A 178 -17.62 12.08 15.43
N SER A 179 -17.61 13.36 15.12
CA SER A 179 -17.08 13.90 13.85
C SER A 179 -15.59 13.67 13.71
N ASP A 180 -14.82 13.85 14.78
CA ASP A 180 -13.38 13.55 14.79
C ASP A 180 -13.12 12.05 14.54
N VAL A 181 -13.92 11.16 15.14
CA VAL A 181 -13.87 9.71 14.86
C VAL A 181 -14.17 9.41 13.40
N ALA A 182 -15.21 10.02 12.84
CA ALA A 182 -15.56 9.83 11.43
C ALA A 182 -14.41 10.25 10.50
N MET A 183 -13.76 11.36 10.80
CA MET A 183 -12.60 11.85 10.07
C MET A 183 -11.41 10.89 10.18
N ALA A 184 -11.12 10.40 11.39
CA ALA A 184 -10.04 9.43 11.60
C ALA A 184 -10.27 8.11 10.84
N ILE A 185 -11.51 7.61 10.85
CA ILE A 185 -11.89 6.41 10.09
C ILE A 185 -11.70 6.65 8.59
N ARG A 186 -12.19 7.79 8.08
CA ARG A 186 -12.06 8.11 6.65
C ARG A 186 -10.61 8.25 6.22
N ASN A 187 -9.78 8.92 7.02
CA ASN A 187 -8.35 9.04 6.74
C ASN A 187 -7.66 7.68 6.68
N ALA A 188 -7.96 6.78 7.62
CA ALA A 188 -7.40 5.42 7.59
C ALA A 188 -7.85 4.60 6.38
N GLN A 189 -9.13 4.73 5.97
CA GLN A 189 -9.64 4.10 4.75
C GLN A 189 -8.92 4.63 3.51
N LEU A 190 -8.79 5.97 3.38
CA LEU A 190 -8.07 6.59 2.27
C LEU A 190 -6.61 6.15 2.21
N PHE A 191 -5.95 6.02 3.36
CA PHE A 191 -4.58 5.57 3.42
C PHE A 191 -4.42 4.12 2.93
N GLU A 192 -5.35 3.26 3.33
CA GLU A 192 -5.36 1.86 2.88
C GLU A 192 -5.72 1.73 1.39
N GLU A 193 -6.67 2.55 0.90
CA GLU A 193 -6.99 2.63 -0.54
C GLU A 193 -5.77 3.05 -1.36
N LEU A 194 -5.07 4.11 -0.94
CA LEU A 194 -3.84 4.60 -1.59
C LEU A 194 -2.72 3.56 -1.58
N ARG A 195 -2.57 2.85 -0.47
CA ARG A 195 -1.58 1.78 -0.36
C ARG A 195 -1.86 0.64 -1.35
N ARG A 196 -3.11 0.18 -1.41
CA ARG A 196 -3.53 -0.87 -2.36
C ARG A 196 -3.34 -0.42 -3.81
N GLU A 197 -3.66 0.83 -4.13
CA GLU A 197 -3.47 1.40 -5.47
C GLU A 197 -1.98 1.47 -5.83
N ALA A 198 -1.12 1.92 -4.90
CA ALA A 198 0.32 1.96 -5.10
C ALA A 198 0.91 0.55 -5.32
N GLU A 199 0.49 -0.45 -4.53
CA GLU A 199 0.90 -1.85 -4.71
C GLU A 199 0.43 -2.42 -6.04
N ARG A 200 -0.81 -2.12 -6.45
CA ARG A 200 -1.35 -2.53 -7.75
C ARG A 200 -0.58 -1.92 -8.92
N ASN A 201 -0.30 -0.62 -8.85
CA ASN A 201 0.47 0.09 -9.88
C ASN A 201 1.90 -0.45 -9.97
N ARG A 202 2.54 -0.74 -8.84
CA ARG A 202 3.87 -1.37 -8.82
C ARG A 202 3.86 -2.75 -9.47
N ASN A 203 2.89 -3.59 -9.14
CA ASN A 203 2.75 -4.91 -9.74
C ASN A 203 2.50 -4.85 -11.25
N LEU A 204 1.63 -3.94 -11.69
CA LEU A 204 1.38 -3.71 -13.12
C LEU A 204 2.65 -3.27 -13.85
N PHE A 205 3.42 -2.36 -13.26
CA PHE A 205 4.70 -1.90 -13.80
C PHE A 205 5.68 -3.08 -13.97
N ILE A 206 5.85 -3.91 -12.93
CA ILE A 206 6.74 -5.10 -12.99
C ILE A 206 6.27 -6.08 -14.07
N GLN A 207 4.98 -6.40 -14.14
CA GLN A 207 4.42 -7.30 -15.14
C GLN A 207 4.63 -6.77 -16.57
N THR A 208 4.43 -5.47 -16.77
CA THR A 208 4.66 -4.81 -18.07
C THR A 208 6.14 -4.87 -18.46
N THR A 209 7.04 -4.67 -17.51
CA THR A 209 8.50 -4.76 -17.75
C THR A 209 8.92 -6.19 -18.13
N ILE A 210 8.38 -7.20 -17.45
CA ILE A 210 8.62 -8.61 -17.80
C ILE A 210 8.09 -8.91 -19.20
N ALA A 211 6.86 -8.48 -19.51
CA ALA A 211 6.27 -8.70 -20.84
C ALA A 211 7.08 -8.03 -21.94
N LEU A 212 7.62 -6.83 -21.67
CA LEU A 212 8.51 -6.13 -22.62
C LEU A 212 9.82 -6.89 -22.81
N GLY A 213 10.48 -7.34 -21.74
CA GLY A 213 11.68 -8.19 -21.82
C GLY A 213 11.43 -9.47 -22.63
N SER A 214 10.32 -10.17 -22.37
CA SER A 214 9.93 -11.37 -23.12
C SER A 214 9.66 -11.08 -24.62
N ALA A 215 9.10 -9.92 -24.95
CA ALA A 215 8.87 -9.52 -26.34
C ALA A 215 10.19 -9.28 -27.09
N ILE A 216 11.22 -8.79 -26.40
CA ILE A 216 12.56 -8.60 -26.95
C ILE A 216 13.23 -9.96 -27.18
N GLU A 217 13.15 -10.87 -26.20
CA GLU A 217 13.63 -12.25 -26.35
C GLU A 217 12.95 -12.99 -27.50
N ALA A 218 11.65 -12.77 -27.73
CA ALA A 218 10.93 -13.37 -28.85
C ALA A 218 11.47 -12.93 -30.22
N LYS A 219 12.06 -11.72 -30.30
CA LYS A 219 12.76 -11.23 -31.49
C LYS A 219 14.15 -11.85 -31.64
N ASP A 220 14.82 -12.16 -30.52
CA ASP A 220 16.14 -12.82 -30.50
C ASP A 220 15.94 -14.29 -30.16
N THR A 221 15.78 -15.12 -31.19
CA THR A 221 15.41 -16.55 -31.08
C THR A 221 16.35 -17.42 -30.24
N TYR A 222 17.48 -16.85 -29.79
CA TYR A 222 18.52 -17.57 -29.03
C TYR A 222 18.45 -17.36 -27.52
N THR A 223 17.56 -16.49 -27.05
CA THR A 223 17.61 -15.98 -25.67
C THR A 223 16.41 -16.37 -24.79
N HIS A 224 15.66 -17.42 -25.16
CA HIS A 224 14.49 -17.82 -24.38
C HIS A 224 14.82 -18.08 -22.90
N GLY A 225 14.21 -17.28 -22.00
CA GLY A 225 14.42 -17.30 -20.55
C GLY A 225 15.80 -16.77 -20.09
N HIS A 226 16.60 -16.21 -20.98
CA HIS A 226 17.90 -15.62 -20.68
C HIS A 226 17.76 -14.42 -19.75
N THR A 227 16.88 -13.48 -20.11
CA THR A 227 16.63 -12.25 -19.34
C THR A 227 16.25 -12.55 -17.89
N GLU A 228 15.38 -13.56 -17.68
CA GLU A 228 14.98 -13.98 -16.35
C GLU A 228 16.15 -14.59 -15.56
N ARG A 229 16.96 -15.46 -16.19
CA ARG A 229 18.14 -16.06 -15.55
C ARG A 229 19.20 -15.02 -15.22
N VAL A 230 19.54 -14.13 -16.15
CA VAL A 230 20.49 -13.03 -15.93
C VAL A 230 20.03 -12.14 -14.77
N THR A 231 18.75 -11.77 -14.76
CA THR A 231 18.17 -10.99 -13.66
C THR A 231 18.29 -11.69 -12.31
N LYS A 232 18.00 -13.01 -12.28
CA LYS A 232 18.13 -13.82 -11.06
C LYS A 232 19.57 -13.88 -10.57
N TYR A 233 20.52 -14.13 -11.48
CA TYR A 233 21.95 -14.15 -11.13
C TYR A 233 22.44 -12.79 -10.66
N ALA A 234 22.08 -11.72 -11.35
CA ALA A 234 22.46 -10.35 -10.96
C ALA A 234 21.97 -9.99 -9.56
N LEU A 235 20.70 -10.29 -9.23
CA LEU A 235 20.14 -10.07 -7.89
C LEU A 235 20.86 -10.90 -6.82
N ALA A 236 21.16 -12.17 -7.12
CA ALA A 236 21.87 -13.03 -6.18
C ALA A 236 23.28 -12.50 -5.89
N ILE A 237 24.03 -12.12 -6.95
CA ILE A 237 25.34 -11.50 -6.84
C ILE A 237 25.26 -10.22 -6.00
N GLY A 238 24.35 -9.30 -6.31
CA GLY A 238 24.18 -8.05 -5.55
C GLY A 238 23.88 -8.30 -4.07
N ARG A 239 22.96 -9.21 -3.77
CA ARG A 239 22.62 -9.58 -2.37
C ARG A 239 23.81 -10.20 -1.62
N GLN A 240 24.60 -11.04 -2.29
CA GLN A 240 25.80 -11.62 -1.69
C GLN A 240 26.85 -10.54 -1.40
N MET A 241 27.04 -9.56 -2.29
CA MET A 241 27.92 -8.42 -2.08
C MET A 241 27.50 -7.58 -0.87
N GLU A 242 26.19 -7.37 -0.68
CA GLU A 242 25.66 -6.66 0.48
C GLU A 242 25.86 -7.46 1.78
N ALA A 243 25.55 -8.75 1.77
CA ALA A 243 25.69 -9.65 2.92
C ALA A 243 27.15 -9.74 3.41
N THR A 244 28.11 -9.76 2.51
CA THR A 244 29.56 -9.78 2.82
C THR A 244 30.16 -8.39 3.10
N LYS A 245 29.31 -7.32 3.04
CA LYS A 245 29.74 -5.93 3.17
C LYS A 245 30.80 -5.52 2.13
N ALA A 246 30.89 -6.24 1.02
CA ALA A 246 31.78 -5.89 -0.08
C ALA A 246 31.34 -4.58 -0.77
N HIS A 247 30.06 -4.25 -0.69
CA HIS A 247 29.50 -2.99 -1.16
C HIS A 247 28.27 -2.60 -0.33
N ASN A 248 28.07 -1.30 -0.11
CA ASN A 248 26.87 -0.76 0.52
C ASN A 248 25.98 -0.13 -0.54
N PHE A 249 24.80 -0.67 -0.75
CA PHE A 249 23.90 -0.23 -1.80
C PHE A 249 22.85 0.74 -1.30
N PRO A 250 22.42 1.74 -2.10
CA PRO A 250 21.30 2.62 -1.79
C PRO A 250 19.98 1.84 -1.79
N HIS A 251 19.00 2.37 -1.07
CA HIS A 251 17.70 1.70 -0.82
C HIS A 251 16.99 1.14 -2.07
N LYS A 252 17.08 1.83 -3.23
CA LYS A 252 16.43 1.40 -4.48
C LYS A 252 17.30 0.53 -5.38
N PHE A 253 18.53 0.22 -4.98
CA PHE A 253 19.49 -0.46 -5.83
C PHE A 253 18.97 -1.79 -6.38
N PHE A 254 18.40 -2.63 -5.54
CA PHE A 254 17.90 -3.95 -5.96
C PHE A 254 16.70 -3.88 -6.89
N GLU A 255 15.86 -2.86 -6.74
CA GLU A 255 14.76 -2.60 -7.67
C GLU A 255 15.31 -2.16 -9.03
N ASN A 256 16.27 -1.24 -9.04
CA ASN A 256 16.95 -0.78 -10.25
C ASN A 256 17.72 -1.93 -10.92
N LEU A 257 18.42 -2.77 -10.15
CA LEU A 257 19.14 -3.94 -10.67
C LEU A 257 18.18 -4.97 -11.29
N TYR A 258 17.03 -5.20 -10.67
CA TYR A 258 15.99 -6.06 -11.22
C TYR A 258 15.49 -5.57 -12.57
N ILE A 259 15.13 -4.28 -12.65
CA ILE A 259 14.64 -3.66 -13.88
C ILE A 259 15.73 -3.64 -14.96
N SER A 260 16.97 -3.29 -14.58
CA SER A 260 18.11 -3.29 -15.51
C SER A 260 18.38 -4.69 -16.07
N GLY A 261 18.32 -5.71 -15.23
CA GLY A 261 18.49 -7.10 -15.69
C GLY A 261 17.41 -7.51 -16.69
N LEU A 262 16.15 -7.14 -16.44
CA LEU A 262 15.04 -7.41 -17.37
C LEU A 262 15.17 -6.64 -18.69
N LEU A 263 15.75 -5.46 -18.68
CA LEU A 263 15.78 -4.55 -19.83
C LEU A 263 17.19 -4.34 -20.43
N HIS A 264 18.22 -5.07 -19.97
CA HIS A 264 19.61 -4.83 -20.43
C HIS A 264 19.75 -4.88 -21.95
N ASP A 265 18.99 -5.75 -22.59
CA ASP A 265 18.98 -6.00 -24.02
C ASP A 265 17.84 -5.26 -24.77
N ILE A 266 17.10 -4.34 -24.14
CA ILE A 266 15.92 -3.67 -24.77
C ILE A 266 16.26 -3.01 -26.11
N GLY A 267 17.48 -2.52 -26.26
CA GLY A 267 17.93 -1.89 -27.49
C GLY A 267 18.04 -2.84 -28.70
N LYS A 268 17.98 -4.15 -28.51
CA LYS A 268 17.94 -5.13 -29.61
C LYS A 268 16.68 -4.95 -30.47
N ILE A 269 15.63 -4.31 -29.95
CA ILE A 269 14.45 -3.95 -30.74
C ILE A 269 14.81 -3.07 -31.96
N ALA A 270 15.84 -2.25 -31.85
CA ALA A 270 16.30 -1.35 -32.89
C ALA A 270 17.34 -2.01 -33.83
N ILE A 271 17.78 -3.24 -33.57
CA ILE A 271 18.73 -3.96 -34.40
C ILE A 271 17.99 -4.65 -35.56
N PRO A 272 18.48 -4.52 -36.81
CA PRO A 272 17.89 -5.21 -37.96
C PRO A 272 17.86 -6.72 -37.74
N GLU A 273 16.74 -7.36 -38.11
CA GLU A 273 16.56 -8.80 -37.94
C GLU A 273 17.61 -9.63 -38.69
N ALA A 274 18.03 -9.19 -39.86
CA ALA A 274 19.09 -9.83 -40.67
C ALA A 274 20.43 -9.91 -39.93
N ILE A 275 20.70 -8.99 -39.00
CA ILE A 275 21.92 -9.01 -38.17
C ILE A 275 21.68 -9.84 -36.92
N LEU A 276 20.51 -9.66 -36.27
CA LEU A 276 20.18 -10.31 -35.01
C LEU A 276 20.06 -11.85 -35.17
N SER A 277 19.46 -12.30 -36.27
CA SER A 277 19.22 -13.72 -36.56
C SER A 277 20.31 -14.39 -37.40
N LYS A 278 21.40 -13.66 -37.70
CA LYS A 278 22.49 -14.17 -38.55
C LYS A 278 23.17 -15.40 -37.93
N GLN A 279 23.24 -16.49 -38.73
CA GLN A 279 23.85 -17.76 -38.29
C GLN A 279 25.39 -17.74 -38.38
N ASP A 280 25.92 -16.95 -39.32
CA ASP A 280 27.35 -16.78 -39.52
C ASP A 280 27.94 -15.69 -38.61
N LYS A 281 29.27 -15.62 -38.55
CA LYS A 281 29.97 -14.55 -37.87
C LYS A 281 29.57 -13.19 -38.46
N LEU A 282 29.30 -12.23 -37.56
CA LEU A 282 29.05 -10.85 -37.97
C LEU A 282 30.29 -10.23 -38.61
N THR A 283 30.09 -9.44 -39.67
CA THR A 283 31.18 -8.59 -40.21
C THR A 283 31.52 -7.51 -39.18
N VAL A 284 32.59 -6.76 -39.42
CA VAL A 284 32.98 -5.65 -38.52
C VAL A 284 31.87 -4.61 -38.44
N GLU A 285 31.26 -4.24 -39.55
CA GLU A 285 30.20 -3.27 -39.69
C GLU A 285 28.94 -3.76 -38.99
N GLU A 286 28.54 -5.03 -39.17
CA GLU A 286 27.39 -5.64 -38.50
C GLU A 286 27.62 -5.73 -37.00
N TYR A 287 28.86 -5.99 -36.54
CA TYR A 287 29.19 -6.02 -35.13
C TYR A 287 29.10 -4.63 -34.50
N GLU A 288 29.50 -3.56 -35.21
CA GLU A 288 29.28 -2.19 -34.73
C GLU A 288 27.79 -1.85 -34.59
N ILE A 289 26.95 -2.30 -35.55
CA ILE A 289 25.49 -2.16 -35.43
C ILE A 289 24.98 -2.95 -34.21
N MET A 290 25.43 -4.18 -34.01
CA MET A 290 25.04 -5.00 -32.85
C MET A 290 25.40 -4.29 -31.52
N LYS A 291 26.61 -3.73 -31.40
CA LYS A 291 27.04 -2.99 -30.20
C LYS A 291 26.13 -1.79 -29.89
N SER A 292 25.50 -1.22 -30.90
CA SER A 292 24.63 -0.05 -30.70
C SER A 292 23.39 -0.34 -29.84
N HIS A 293 23.04 -1.63 -29.58
CA HIS A 293 21.88 -1.94 -28.73
C HIS A 293 22.00 -1.33 -27.33
N THR A 294 23.19 -1.19 -26.78
CA THR A 294 23.41 -0.58 -25.46
C THR A 294 23.02 0.88 -25.45
N VAL A 295 23.42 1.65 -26.46
CA VAL A 295 23.06 3.07 -26.62
C VAL A 295 21.59 3.20 -26.97
N ARG A 296 21.07 2.39 -27.88
CA ARG A 296 19.64 2.38 -28.23
C ARG A 296 18.75 2.02 -27.06
N GLY A 297 19.18 1.09 -26.22
CA GLY A 297 18.50 0.76 -24.98
C GLY A 297 18.41 1.96 -24.02
N ALA A 298 19.52 2.65 -23.84
CA ALA A 298 19.56 3.87 -23.04
C ALA A 298 18.65 4.98 -23.62
N GLU A 299 18.64 5.16 -24.95
CA GLU A 299 17.76 6.14 -25.63
C GLU A 299 16.27 5.81 -25.45
N ILE A 300 15.88 4.53 -25.52
CA ILE A 300 14.50 4.08 -25.29
C ILE A 300 14.04 4.40 -23.88
N LEU A 301 14.92 4.26 -22.89
CA LEU A 301 14.60 4.47 -21.48
C LEU A 301 14.77 5.93 -21.03
N ALA A 302 15.47 6.76 -21.78
CA ALA A 302 15.77 8.16 -21.42
C ALA A 302 14.56 9.03 -21.06
N PRO A 303 13.34 8.85 -21.66
CA PRO A 303 12.18 9.63 -21.27
C PRO A 303 11.64 9.31 -19.86
N LEU A 304 12.09 8.21 -19.24
CA LEU A 304 11.59 7.76 -17.92
C LEU A 304 12.40 8.45 -16.81
N THR A 305 11.74 9.35 -16.08
CA THR A 305 12.36 10.05 -14.94
C THR A 305 12.63 9.11 -13.77
N GLY A 306 13.79 9.25 -13.12
CA GLY A 306 14.18 8.40 -11.98
C GLY A 306 14.77 7.05 -12.39
N PHE A 307 15.10 6.87 -13.68
CA PHE A 307 15.67 5.65 -14.25
C PHE A 307 17.17 5.75 -14.54
N GLU A 308 17.85 6.76 -14.04
CA GLU A 308 19.28 7.04 -14.33
C GLU A 308 20.17 5.81 -14.05
N GLU A 309 19.97 5.13 -12.90
CA GLU A 309 20.71 3.91 -12.57
C GLU A 309 20.35 2.72 -13.47
N VAL A 310 19.07 2.58 -13.84
CA VAL A 310 18.62 1.55 -14.78
C VAL A 310 19.24 1.78 -16.14
N ILE A 311 19.23 3.01 -16.63
CA ILE A 311 19.84 3.41 -17.89
C ILE A 311 21.33 3.11 -17.87
N ASN A 312 22.03 3.39 -16.77
CA ASN A 312 23.44 3.05 -16.60
C ASN A 312 23.69 1.54 -16.68
N GLY A 313 22.83 0.73 -16.06
CA GLY A 313 22.87 -0.72 -16.14
C GLY A 313 22.76 -1.21 -17.59
N VAL A 314 21.75 -0.70 -18.31
CA VAL A 314 21.49 -1.05 -19.73
C VAL A 314 22.58 -0.56 -20.67
N LYS A 315 23.08 0.68 -20.49
CA LYS A 315 24.07 1.28 -21.37
C LYS A 315 25.45 0.65 -21.24
N TYR A 316 25.85 0.30 -20.01
CA TYR A 316 27.25 -0.02 -19.72
C TYR A 316 27.49 -1.50 -19.36
N HIS A 317 26.54 -2.41 -19.52
CA HIS A 317 26.72 -3.84 -19.18
C HIS A 317 27.74 -4.57 -20.07
N HIS A 318 28.16 -3.99 -21.18
CA HIS A 318 29.24 -4.50 -22.04
C HIS A 318 30.54 -3.71 -21.89
N GLU A 319 30.63 -2.80 -20.93
CA GLU A 319 31.91 -2.21 -20.56
C GLU A 319 32.81 -3.26 -19.90
N ARG A 320 34.10 -3.07 -20.08
CA ARG A 320 35.13 -3.97 -19.57
C ARG A 320 36.07 -3.25 -18.62
N TYR A 321 36.46 -3.91 -17.56
CA TYR A 321 37.33 -3.35 -16.54
C TYR A 321 38.66 -2.78 -17.13
N ASP A 322 39.16 -3.40 -18.23
CA ASP A 322 40.38 -2.98 -18.95
C ASP A 322 40.13 -1.77 -19.89
N GLY A 323 38.94 -1.24 -20.03
CA GLY A 323 38.55 -0.14 -20.89
C GLY A 323 38.41 -0.53 -22.37
N LYS A 324 38.40 -1.81 -22.71
CA LYS A 324 38.22 -2.32 -24.09
C LYS A 324 36.74 -2.70 -24.39
N GLY A 325 35.84 -2.29 -23.52
CA GLY A 325 34.40 -2.48 -23.68
C GLY A 325 33.74 -1.44 -24.56
N TYR A 326 32.45 -1.42 -24.55
CA TYR A 326 31.61 -0.45 -25.27
C TYR A 326 30.39 -0.09 -24.44
N PRO A 327 29.76 1.08 -24.66
CA PRO A 327 29.94 2.00 -25.81
C PRO A 327 31.00 3.08 -25.60
N GLU A 328 31.41 3.40 -24.37
CA GLU A 328 32.29 4.54 -24.07
C GLU A 328 33.71 4.14 -23.70
N GLY A 329 33.99 2.87 -23.48
CA GLY A 329 35.30 2.38 -23.06
C GLY A 329 35.63 2.75 -21.61
N LEU A 330 34.63 2.78 -20.73
CA LEU A 330 34.82 3.06 -19.30
C LEU A 330 35.76 2.04 -18.68
N LYS A 331 36.59 2.46 -17.70
CA LYS A 331 37.65 1.65 -17.13
C LYS A 331 37.57 1.55 -15.62
N GLY A 332 37.79 0.35 -15.09
CA GLY A 332 37.91 0.14 -13.65
C GLY A 332 36.61 0.46 -12.89
N GLU A 333 36.75 1.31 -11.89
CA GLU A 333 35.62 1.70 -11.03
C GLU A 333 34.71 2.79 -11.63
N ASP A 334 35.08 3.35 -12.82
CA ASP A 334 34.19 4.27 -13.55
C ASP A 334 32.97 3.53 -14.13
N ILE A 335 33.05 2.20 -14.25
CA ILE A 335 31.92 1.37 -14.67
C ILE A 335 30.89 1.32 -13.51
N PRO A 336 29.64 1.75 -13.74
CA PRO A 336 28.61 1.67 -12.72
C PRO A 336 28.47 0.24 -12.16
N MET A 337 28.39 0.11 -10.83
CA MET A 337 28.36 -1.22 -10.20
C MET A 337 27.16 -2.07 -10.68
N ILE A 338 26.04 -1.46 -10.98
CA ILE A 338 24.88 -2.13 -11.54
C ILE A 338 25.20 -2.80 -12.88
N ALA A 339 25.93 -2.11 -13.76
CA ALA A 339 26.40 -2.63 -15.04
C ALA A 339 27.46 -3.74 -14.85
N ALA A 340 28.40 -3.55 -13.92
CA ALA A 340 29.40 -4.56 -13.60
C ALA A 340 28.81 -5.87 -13.07
N ILE A 341 27.72 -5.82 -12.29
CA ILE A 341 26.98 -7.00 -11.82
C ILE A 341 26.28 -7.69 -13.00
N ILE A 342 25.59 -6.93 -13.86
CA ILE A 342 24.89 -7.47 -15.02
C ILE A 342 25.89 -8.14 -15.98
N ALA A 343 27.03 -7.52 -16.25
CA ALA A 343 28.08 -8.07 -17.11
C ALA A 343 28.55 -9.48 -16.68
N VAL A 344 28.72 -9.69 -15.38
CA VAL A 344 29.10 -10.99 -14.82
C VAL A 344 27.95 -11.99 -14.96
N ALA A 345 26.72 -11.58 -14.62
CA ALA A 345 25.53 -12.42 -14.69
C ALA A 345 25.19 -12.86 -16.13
N ASP A 346 25.22 -11.90 -17.06
CA ASP A 346 25.00 -12.15 -18.50
C ASP A 346 26.05 -13.13 -19.07
N THR A 347 27.35 -12.86 -18.77
CA THR A 347 28.42 -13.75 -19.24
C THR A 347 28.29 -15.15 -18.65
N PHE A 348 27.91 -15.28 -17.37
CA PHE A 348 27.70 -16.58 -16.73
C PHE A 348 26.56 -17.34 -17.39
N ASP A 349 25.42 -16.71 -17.63
CA ASP A 349 24.31 -17.33 -18.37
C ASP A 349 24.70 -17.69 -19.78
N ALA A 350 25.37 -16.79 -20.50
CA ALA A 350 25.83 -17.02 -21.85
C ALA A 350 26.81 -18.20 -21.97
N MET A 351 27.61 -18.45 -20.95
CA MET A 351 28.55 -19.60 -20.92
C MET A 351 27.88 -20.92 -20.56
N THR A 352 26.90 -20.90 -19.65
CA THR A 352 26.31 -22.10 -19.05
C THR A 352 25.06 -22.60 -19.78
N THR A 353 24.43 -21.76 -20.62
CA THR A 353 23.23 -22.12 -21.37
C THR A 353 23.59 -22.69 -22.75
N ASP A 354 22.87 -23.74 -23.16
CA ASP A 354 23.00 -24.32 -24.51
C ASP A 354 22.57 -23.28 -25.55
N ARG A 355 23.40 -23.12 -26.59
CA ARG A 355 23.10 -22.30 -27.76
C ARG A 355 23.07 -23.20 -29.01
N PRO A 356 22.34 -22.84 -30.07
CA PRO A 356 22.22 -23.72 -31.27
C PRO A 356 23.52 -24.21 -31.84
N TYR A 357 24.62 -23.47 -31.62
CA TYR A 357 25.95 -23.80 -32.16
C TYR A 357 26.92 -24.33 -31.11
N ARG A 358 26.56 -24.31 -29.81
CA ARG A 358 27.49 -24.67 -28.75
C ARG A 358 26.71 -25.16 -27.51
N LYS A 359 27.10 -26.33 -27.00
CA LYS A 359 26.67 -26.77 -25.66
C LYS A 359 27.20 -25.80 -24.59
N GLY A 360 26.39 -25.54 -23.59
CA GLY A 360 26.80 -24.78 -22.41
C GLY A 360 28.00 -25.44 -21.71
N LEU A 361 28.87 -24.63 -21.15
CA LEU A 361 29.95 -25.11 -20.30
C LEU A 361 29.38 -25.63 -18.99
N ARG A 362 30.10 -26.52 -18.32
CA ARG A 362 29.82 -26.84 -16.93
C ARG A 362 30.00 -25.56 -16.10
N LYS A 363 29.22 -25.43 -15.03
CA LYS A 363 29.28 -24.23 -14.18
C LYS A 363 30.67 -23.98 -13.60
N GLU A 364 31.40 -25.06 -13.24
CA GLU A 364 32.77 -25.00 -12.74
C GLU A 364 33.72 -24.34 -13.75
N ASP A 365 33.59 -24.75 -15.02
CA ASP A 365 34.46 -24.27 -16.11
C ASP A 365 34.15 -22.79 -16.41
N ALA A 366 32.86 -22.41 -16.41
CA ALA A 366 32.42 -21.00 -16.56
C ALA A 366 32.94 -20.11 -15.42
N ILE A 367 32.83 -20.57 -14.18
CA ILE A 367 33.37 -19.85 -13.01
C ILE A 367 34.89 -19.65 -13.11
N LEU A 368 35.63 -20.69 -13.53
CA LEU A 368 37.06 -20.59 -13.71
C LEU A 368 37.43 -19.55 -14.76
N GLU A 369 36.72 -19.55 -15.89
CA GLU A 369 36.95 -18.57 -16.98
C GLU A 369 36.64 -17.16 -16.53
N ILE A 370 35.51 -16.92 -15.87
CA ILE A 370 35.14 -15.60 -15.31
C ILE A 370 36.19 -15.13 -14.30
N LYS A 371 36.68 -16.02 -13.43
CA LYS A 371 37.75 -15.71 -12.47
C LYS A 371 39.05 -15.30 -13.16
N ASN A 372 39.45 -15.94 -14.24
CA ASN A 372 40.65 -15.61 -15.03
C ASN A 372 40.54 -14.27 -15.76
N CYS A 373 39.31 -13.76 -15.94
CA CYS A 373 39.00 -12.47 -16.56
C CYS A 373 38.85 -11.31 -15.57
N VAL A 374 39.09 -11.52 -14.27
CA VAL A 374 39.12 -10.45 -13.26
C VAL A 374 40.20 -9.41 -13.61
N HIS A 375 39.89 -8.14 -13.45
CA HIS A 375 40.68 -6.97 -13.83
C HIS A 375 40.95 -6.82 -15.35
N LYS A 376 40.46 -7.74 -16.18
CA LYS A 376 40.43 -7.61 -17.63
C LYS A 376 38.99 -7.25 -18.08
N GLN A 377 38.09 -8.20 -17.99
CA GLN A 377 36.70 -8.03 -18.40
C GLN A 377 35.83 -7.59 -17.20
N PHE A 378 36.07 -8.16 -16.03
CA PHE A 378 35.16 -8.03 -14.90
C PHE A 378 35.77 -7.28 -13.71
N ASN A 379 34.89 -6.56 -12.99
CA ASN A 379 35.18 -6.08 -11.66
C ASN A 379 35.29 -7.26 -10.70
N ARG A 380 36.26 -7.22 -9.80
CA ARG A 380 36.56 -8.29 -8.84
C ARG A 380 35.39 -8.60 -7.91
N LYS A 381 34.69 -7.55 -7.39
CA LYS A 381 33.65 -7.71 -6.36
C LYS A 381 32.48 -8.57 -6.81
N PRO A 382 31.82 -8.33 -7.97
CA PRO A 382 30.76 -9.22 -8.48
C PRO A 382 31.24 -10.64 -8.74
N VAL A 383 32.48 -10.83 -9.22
CA VAL A 383 33.04 -12.15 -9.48
C VAL A 383 33.25 -12.95 -8.19
N GLU A 384 33.80 -12.31 -7.13
CA GLU A 384 33.94 -12.97 -5.82
C GLU A 384 32.59 -13.38 -5.25
N ALA A 385 31.57 -12.52 -5.35
CA ALA A 385 30.23 -12.85 -4.93
C ALA A 385 29.63 -14.03 -5.71
N LEU A 386 29.83 -14.11 -7.03
CA LEU A 386 29.39 -15.24 -7.85
C LEU A 386 30.09 -16.53 -7.41
N ILE A 387 31.41 -16.52 -7.16
CA ILE A 387 32.18 -17.69 -6.71
C ILE A 387 31.67 -18.16 -5.33
N GLU A 388 31.40 -17.26 -4.40
CA GLU A 388 30.88 -17.60 -3.07
C GLU A 388 29.49 -18.26 -3.15
N LEU A 389 28.58 -17.74 -4.00
CA LEU A 389 27.26 -18.33 -4.24
C LEU A 389 27.39 -19.73 -4.83
N PHE A 390 28.27 -19.90 -5.81
CA PHE A 390 28.52 -21.21 -6.40
C PHE A 390 29.02 -22.23 -5.36
N ASN A 391 29.98 -21.84 -4.53
CA ASN A 391 30.51 -22.70 -3.46
C ASN A 391 29.48 -23.07 -2.39
N LYS A 392 28.44 -22.25 -2.22
CA LYS A 392 27.30 -22.55 -1.32
C LYS A 392 26.25 -23.48 -1.96
N GLY A 393 26.31 -23.69 -3.28
CA GLY A 393 25.34 -24.50 -4.01
C GLY A 393 24.05 -23.74 -4.34
N ASP A 394 24.08 -22.42 -4.35
CA ASP A 394 22.90 -21.56 -4.60
C ASP A 394 22.59 -21.38 -6.11
N PHE A 395 23.36 -22.03 -6.99
CA PHE A 395 23.22 -21.99 -8.46
C PHE A 395 23.22 -23.37 -9.12
#